data_cca2ef7c7f0e73c99ffbcffb3a0b62c4
#
_entry.id   cca2ef7c7f0e73c99ffbcffb3a0b62c4
#
_cell.length_a   1.000
_cell.length_b   1.000
_cell.length_c   1.000
_cell.angle_alpha   90.00
_cell.angle_beta   90.00
_cell.angle_gamma   90.00
#
_symmetry.space_group_name_H-M   'P 1'
#
loop_
_entity.id
_entity.type
_entity.pdbx_description
1 polymer ?
#
loop_
_entity_poly.entity_id
_entity_poly.type
_entity_poly.pdbx_seq_one_letter_code
_entity_poly.pdbx_strand_id
1 'polypeptide(L)'
;MVLSKLSIRAGNYFEKCSLNLNRIVWYVGYQDQMRKPKSKWQTKELSTAFLEGVRGAIPAADLQLSVIGKVVRLWCVTPSRILDLGCGNGILGRFLLDIFPSALGVFVDFSEPMLDAARKNLDNVLQTCVLQADFSTPQWIDVVTSHQPFDVVVSGLAIHHQPDERKKELYAEILDLLSPGGIFLNLEHVASFSTAVKKLFDEFFIDHLHDFHARSDPAESRQEIADRYYLRPDKKENILAPVEEQCRWLRNLGYRDVDCFFKIFELALFGGRKASEKI
;
A
#
# COMPACT_ATOMS: atom_id res chain seq x y z
N MET A 1 51.72 21.16 17.80
CA MET A 1 52.38 20.06 17.09
C MET A 1 51.36 18.94 16.89
N VAL A 2 51.05 18.69 15.64
CA VAL A 2 50.37 17.62 14.96
C VAL A 2 48.84 17.55 15.12
N LEU A 3 48.17 18.24 14.20
CA LEU A 3 46.82 17.95 13.67
C LEU A 3 46.91 16.77 12.70
N SER A 4 46.16 15.75 12.88
CA SER A 4 45.93 14.70 11.89
C SER A 4 44.49 14.74 11.39
N LYS A 5 44.41 14.95 10.08
CA LYS A 5 43.27 15.06 9.22
C LYS A 5 42.43 13.75 9.20
N LEU A 6 41.16 13.85 9.44
CA LEU A 6 40.18 12.85 8.99
C LEU A 6 39.46 13.42 7.77
N SER A 7 39.83 12.91 6.60
CA SER A 7 39.23 13.18 5.31
C SER A 7 38.00 12.31 5.15
N ILE A 8 36.83 12.91 5.21
CA ILE A 8 35.58 12.26 4.78
C ILE A 8 35.49 12.42 3.27
N ARG A 9 35.71 11.36 2.53
CA ARG A 9 35.39 11.33 1.09
C ARG A 9 33.87 11.17 0.93
N ALA A 10 33.21 12.26 0.62
CA ALA A 10 31.91 12.25 -0.02
C ALA A 10 32.12 11.83 -1.49
N GLY A 11 31.77 10.58 -1.80
CA GLY A 11 31.75 10.11 -3.18
C GLY A 11 30.51 10.64 -3.89
N ASN A 12 30.72 11.54 -4.85
CA ASN A 12 29.73 12.01 -5.79
C ASN A 12 29.26 10.86 -6.68
N TYR A 13 27.96 10.53 -6.61
CA TYR A 13 27.27 9.85 -7.70
C TYR A 13 26.02 10.67 -8.08
N PHE A 14 26.28 11.77 -8.83
CA PHE A 14 25.29 12.34 -9.72
C PHE A 14 25.57 11.75 -11.10
N GLU A 15 24.88 10.70 -11.49
CA GLU A 15 24.89 10.24 -12.88
C GLU A 15 23.52 10.37 -13.50
N LYS A 16 23.50 11.32 -14.44
CA LYS A 16 22.58 11.46 -15.57
C LYS A 16 21.09 11.56 -15.28
N CYS A 17 20.71 12.79 -14.92
CA CYS A 17 19.38 13.29 -15.22
C CYS A 17 19.32 13.63 -16.72
N SER A 18 18.61 12.87 -17.54
CA SER A 18 18.21 13.36 -18.86
C SER A 18 17.02 14.29 -18.64
N LEU A 19 17.31 15.59 -18.69
CA LEU A 19 16.30 16.64 -18.57
C LEU A 19 15.36 16.60 -19.78
N ASN A 20 14.27 15.91 -19.65
CA ASN A 20 13.07 16.18 -20.41
C ASN A 20 12.21 17.08 -19.50
N LEU A 21 12.08 18.37 -19.85
CA LEU A 21 11.56 19.44 -19.01
C LEU A 21 10.11 19.24 -18.49
N ASN A 22 9.46 18.13 -18.81
CA ASN A 22 8.09 17.80 -18.42
C ASN A 22 7.94 16.49 -17.62
N ARG A 23 9.05 15.87 -17.20
CA ARG A 23 9.01 14.59 -16.47
C ARG A 23 10.06 14.61 -15.36
N ILE A 24 9.64 14.74 -14.12
CA ILE A 24 10.51 14.56 -12.94
C ILE A 24 10.21 13.18 -12.36
N VAL A 25 11.00 12.19 -12.76
CA VAL A 25 11.02 10.88 -12.10
C VAL A 25 12.26 10.85 -11.21
N TRP A 26 12.07 10.80 -9.90
CA TRP A 26 13.16 10.67 -8.95
C TRP A 26 13.43 9.20 -8.65
N TYR A 27 14.64 8.76 -8.94
CA TYR A 27 15.15 7.45 -8.57
C TYR A 27 16.11 7.60 -7.38
N VAL A 28 15.72 7.12 -6.22
CA VAL A 28 16.60 6.97 -5.07
C VAL A 28 16.77 5.48 -4.80
N GLY A 29 17.85 4.90 -5.31
CA GLY A 29 18.27 3.55 -4.97
C GLY A 29 19.02 3.56 -3.64
N TYR A 30 18.49 2.93 -2.62
CA TYR A 30 19.20 2.62 -1.39
C TYR A 30 19.97 1.31 -1.60
N GLN A 31 21.29 1.33 -1.48
CA GLN A 31 22.10 0.11 -1.51
C GLN A 31 21.89 -0.64 -0.19
N ASP A 32 21.02 -1.65 -0.21
CA ASP A 32 20.90 -2.59 0.90
C ASP A 32 22.02 -3.64 0.77
N GLN A 33 22.77 -3.83 1.86
CA GLN A 33 23.69 -4.95 2.02
C GLN A 33 22.87 -6.24 1.94
N MET A 34 23.30 -7.22 1.15
CA MET A 34 22.66 -8.51 0.87
C MET A 34 21.99 -9.14 2.11
N ARG A 35 20.78 -8.73 2.41
CA ARG A 35 19.91 -9.46 3.32
C ARG A 35 19.15 -10.51 2.51
N LYS A 36 19.16 -11.74 3.00
CA LYS A 36 18.25 -12.78 2.49
C LYS A 36 16.81 -12.25 2.52
N PRO A 37 15.97 -12.54 1.51
CA PRO A 37 14.60 -12.10 1.50
C PRO A 37 13.91 -12.45 2.82
N LYS A 38 13.36 -11.44 3.51
CA LYS A 38 12.64 -11.65 4.77
C LYS A 38 11.20 -12.10 4.54
N SER A 39 10.65 -11.77 3.38
CA SER A 39 9.29 -12.09 2.97
C SER A 39 9.28 -12.71 1.57
N LYS A 40 8.33 -13.61 1.32
CA LYS A 40 8.09 -14.23 0.01
C LYS A 40 7.68 -13.23 -1.05
N TRP A 41 7.12 -12.08 -0.66
CA TRP A 41 6.76 -10.98 -1.54
C TRP A 41 7.95 -10.33 -2.25
N GLN A 42 9.19 -10.61 -1.80
CA GLN A 42 10.42 -10.21 -2.49
C GLN A 42 10.82 -11.18 -3.60
N THR A 43 10.11 -12.31 -3.75
CA THR A 43 10.36 -13.26 -4.84
C THR A 43 9.62 -12.85 -6.10
N LYS A 44 10.27 -13.03 -7.25
CA LYS A 44 9.68 -12.68 -8.56
C LYS A 44 8.45 -13.54 -8.85
N GLU A 45 8.45 -14.78 -8.45
CA GLU A 45 7.39 -15.75 -8.69
C GLU A 45 6.08 -15.31 -8.03
N LEU A 46 6.11 -14.94 -6.75
CA LEU A 46 4.93 -14.52 -6.02
C LEU A 46 4.43 -13.15 -6.52
N SER A 47 5.35 -12.22 -6.75
CA SER A 47 5.01 -10.90 -7.30
C SER A 47 4.37 -11.01 -8.68
N THR A 48 4.88 -11.86 -9.56
CA THR A 48 4.30 -12.10 -10.89
C THR A 48 2.91 -12.71 -10.79
N ALA A 49 2.74 -13.77 -9.98
CA ALA A 49 1.43 -14.40 -9.79
C ALA A 49 0.38 -13.41 -9.25
N PHE A 50 0.79 -12.50 -8.37
CA PHE A 50 -0.09 -11.43 -7.87
C PHE A 50 -0.43 -10.40 -8.96
N LEU A 51 0.54 -10.02 -9.78
CA LEU A 51 0.37 -9.02 -10.83
C LEU A 51 -0.49 -9.51 -12.00
N GLU A 52 -0.41 -10.81 -12.35
CA GLU A 52 -1.07 -11.38 -13.53
C GLU A 52 -2.57 -11.61 -13.38
N GLY A 53 -3.15 -11.49 -12.19
CA GLY A 53 -4.58 -11.79 -12.07
C GLY A 53 -5.31 -11.38 -10.80
N VAL A 54 -4.63 -11.04 -9.72
CA VAL A 54 -5.28 -11.02 -8.41
C VAL A 54 -6.26 -9.86 -8.24
N ARG A 55 -6.00 -8.68 -8.79
CA ARG A 55 -6.90 -7.55 -8.52
C ARG A 55 -8.26 -7.68 -9.19
N GLY A 56 -8.32 -8.15 -10.43
CA GLY A 56 -9.60 -8.43 -11.10
C GLY A 56 -10.39 -9.56 -10.44
N ALA A 57 -9.69 -10.40 -9.68
CA ALA A 57 -10.24 -11.49 -8.89
C ALA A 57 -10.60 -11.10 -7.45
N ILE A 58 -10.34 -9.85 -7.01
CA ILE A 58 -10.77 -9.37 -5.70
C ILE A 58 -12.27 -9.02 -5.76
N PRO A 59 -13.11 -9.57 -4.87
CA PRO A 59 -14.52 -9.23 -4.84
C PRO A 59 -14.78 -7.73 -4.73
N ALA A 60 -15.63 -7.20 -5.62
CA ALA A 60 -16.03 -5.79 -5.66
C ALA A 60 -14.86 -4.78 -5.81
N ALA A 61 -13.79 -5.13 -6.52
CA ALA A 61 -12.60 -4.28 -6.68
C ALA A 61 -12.93 -2.87 -7.20
N ASP A 62 -13.82 -2.73 -8.19
CA ASP A 62 -14.22 -1.42 -8.73
C ASP A 62 -15.01 -0.59 -7.70
N LEU A 63 -15.87 -1.25 -6.91
CA LEU A 63 -16.61 -0.58 -5.85
C LEU A 63 -15.66 -0.08 -4.76
N GLN A 64 -14.64 -0.84 -4.39
CA GLN A 64 -13.61 -0.42 -3.43
C GLN A 64 -12.93 0.87 -3.91
N LEU A 65 -12.48 0.94 -5.16
CA LEU A 65 -11.89 2.15 -5.75
C LEU A 65 -12.89 3.31 -5.76
N SER A 66 -14.13 3.05 -6.16
CA SER A 66 -15.18 4.08 -6.18
C SER A 66 -15.42 4.70 -4.79
N VAL A 67 -15.44 3.87 -3.73
CA VAL A 67 -15.59 4.36 -2.35
C VAL A 67 -14.38 5.17 -1.92
N ILE A 68 -13.15 4.70 -2.19
CA ILE A 68 -11.91 5.45 -1.91
C ILE A 68 -11.98 6.83 -2.58
N GLY A 69 -12.24 6.89 -3.88
CA GLY A 69 -12.31 8.15 -4.63
C GLY A 69 -13.40 9.08 -4.10
N LYS A 70 -14.55 8.54 -3.67
CA LYS A 70 -15.64 9.33 -3.10
C LYS A 70 -15.28 9.92 -1.74
N VAL A 71 -14.68 9.14 -0.85
CA VAL A 71 -14.22 9.61 0.47
C VAL A 71 -13.18 10.72 0.30
N VAL A 72 -12.17 10.49 -0.55
CA VAL A 72 -11.13 11.50 -0.78
C VAL A 72 -11.72 12.79 -1.35
N ARG A 73 -12.57 12.74 -2.37
CA ARG A 73 -13.20 13.93 -2.97
C ARG A 73 -14.03 14.75 -1.98
N LEU A 74 -14.69 14.09 -1.03
CA LEU A 74 -15.54 14.77 -0.04
C LEU A 74 -14.71 15.40 1.09
N TRP A 75 -13.59 14.81 1.45
CA TRP A 75 -12.81 15.24 2.60
C TRP A 75 -11.59 16.09 2.21
N CYS A 76 -11.04 15.90 1.01
CA CYS A 76 -9.90 16.65 0.48
C CYS A 76 -10.13 16.98 -0.99
N VAL A 77 -10.64 18.17 -1.26
CA VAL A 77 -11.07 18.58 -2.62
C VAL A 77 -9.90 18.68 -3.59
N THR A 78 -8.74 19.13 -3.11
CA THR A 78 -7.53 19.38 -3.92
C THR A 78 -6.29 18.89 -3.22
N PRO A 79 -6.08 17.56 -3.13
CA PRO A 79 -4.85 17.02 -2.53
C PRO A 79 -3.64 17.43 -3.38
N SER A 80 -2.58 17.89 -2.71
CA SER A 80 -1.30 18.22 -3.34
C SER A 80 -0.34 17.04 -3.32
N ARG A 81 -0.42 16.18 -2.29
CA ARG A 81 0.47 15.02 -2.11
C ARG A 81 -0.30 13.80 -1.64
N ILE A 82 -0.11 12.71 -2.36
CA ILE A 82 -0.73 11.41 -2.11
C ILE A 82 0.38 10.37 -1.90
N LEU A 83 0.32 9.62 -0.79
CA LEU A 83 1.20 8.49 -0.52
C LEU A 83 0.42 7.18 -0.71
N ASP A 84 0.94 6.28 -1.53
CA ASP A 84 0.50 4.89 -1.66
C ASP A 84 1.53 4.00 -0.94
N LEU A 85 1.16 3.52 0.26
CA LEU A 85 2.04 2.79 1.17
C LEU A 85 1.84 1.28 1.05
N GLY A 86 2.90 0.54 0.70
CA GLY A 86 2.79 -0.85 0.26
C GLY A 86 2.10 -0.90 -1.09
N CYS A 87 2.57 -0.07 -2.02
CA CYS A 87 1.83 0.27 -3.24
C CYS A 87 1.68 -0.90 -4.22
N GLY A 88 2.47 -1.98 -4.07
CA GLY A 88 2.49 -3.06 -5.05
C GLY A 88 2.74 -2.52 -6.47
N ASN A 89 1.81 -2.75 -7.38
CA ASN A 89 1.89 -2.20 -8.74
C ASN A 89 1.37 -0.76 -8.88
N GLY A 90 1.09 -0.07 -7.77
CA GLY A 90 0.71 1.34 -7.75
C GLY A 90 -0.75 1.64 -8.10
N ILE A 91 -1.64 0.68 -8.05
CA ILE A 91 -3.00 0.82 -8.60
C ILE A 91 -3.88 1.79 -7.79
N LEU A 92 -3.74 1.87 -6.46
CA LEU A 92 -4.53 2.78 -5.63
C LEU A 92 -4.10 4.23 -5.84
N GLY A 93 -2.79 4.47 -5.74
CA GLY A 93 -2.24 5.80 -5.98
C GLY A 93 -2.49 6.26 -7.42
N ARG A 94 -2.32 5.39 -8.43
CA ARG A 94 -2.63 5.67 -9.82
C ARG A 94 -4.09 6.09 -10.00
N PHE A 95 -5.04 5.34 -9.45
CA PHE A 95 -6.45 5.68 -9.48
C PHE A 95 -6.73 7.06 -8.88
N LEU A 96 -6.07 7.40 -7.77
CA LEU A 96 -6.22 8.73 -7.17
C LEU A 96 -5.58 9.83 -8.03
N LEU A 97 -4.46 9.58 -8.70
CA LEU A 97 -3.84 10.55 -9.61
C LEU A 97 -4.67 10.75 -10.89
N ASP A 98 -5.41 9.75 -11.35
CA ASP A 98 -6.38 9.93 -12.45
C ASP A 98 -7.54 10.87 -12.03
N ILE A 99 -7.90 10.92 -10.74
CA ILE A 99 -8.89 11.85 -10.18
C ILE A 99 -8.28 13.22 -9.89
N PHE A 100 -7.03 13.26 -9.42
CA PHE A 100 -6.32 14.46 -8.97
C PHE A 100 -4.99 14.62 -9.70
N PRO A 101 -5.01 14.95 -11.00
CA PRO A 101 -3.82 14.90 -11.85
C PRO A 101 -2.74 15.94 -11.52
N SER A 102 -3.06 16.92 -10.67
CA SER A 102 -2.11 17.92 -10.19
C SER A 102 -1.35 17.48 -8.93
N ALA A 103 -1.76 16.38 -8.29
CA ALA A 103 -1.12 15.90 -7.08
C ALA A 103 0.22 15.21 -7.38
N LEU A 104 1.17 15.32 -6.47
CA LEU A 104 2.37 14.48 -6.44
C LEU A 104 2.02 13.13 -5.83
N GLY A 105 2.20 12.04 -6.58
CA GLY A 105 2.08 10.67 -6.08
C GLY A 105 3.42 10.13 -5.59
N VAL A 106 3.47 9.68 -4.35
CA VAL A 106 4.61 8.97 -3.76
C VAL A 106 4.21 7.53 -3.53
N PHE A 107 4.96 6.59 -4.10
CA PHE A 107 4.67 5.16 -4.10
C PHE A 107 5.78 4.43 -3.36
N VAL A 108 5.43 3.71 -2.30
CA VAL A 108 6.40 3.05 -1.43
C VAL A 108 6.09 1.56 -1.34
N ASP A 109 7.08 0.73 -1.62
CA ASP A 109 7.03 -0.72 -1.40
C ASP A 109 8.43 -1.24 -1.06
N PHE A 110 8.51 -2.39 -0.38
CA PHE A 110 9.79 -3.02 -0.08
C PHE A 110 10.24 -3.99 -1.18
N SER A 111 9.32 -4.43 -2.04
CA SER A 111 9.53 -5.41 -3.09
C SER A 111 9.93 -4.75 -4.40
N GLU A 112 11.20 -4.90 -4.81
CA GLU A 112 11.67 -4.33 -6.09
C GLU A 112 10.86 -4.84 -7.31
N PRO A 113 10.47 -6.14 -7.42
CA PRO A 113 9.59 -6.58 -8.50
C PRO A 113 8.24 -5.85 -8.54
N MET A 114 7.67 -5.49 -7.36
CA MET A 114 6.45 -4.69 -7.29
C MET A 114 6.70 -3.26 -7.75
N LEU A 115 7.80 -2.64 -7.32
CA LEU A 115 8.17 -1.29 -7.76
C LEU A 115 8.44 -1.23 -9.27
N ASP A 116 9.02 -2.26 -9.87
CA ASP A 116 9.18 -2.36 -11.33
C ASP A 116 7.83 -2.39 -12.05
N ALA A 117 6.84 -3.09 -11.49
CA ALA A 117 5.48 -3.08 -12.02
C ALA A 117 4.81 -1.72 -11.83
N ALA A 118 5.00 -1.08 -10.66
CA ALA A 118 4.50 0.26 -10.41
C ALA A 118 5.09 1.29 -11.41
N ARG A 119 6.40 1.27 -11.64
CA ARG A 119 7.06 2.15 -12.63
C ARG A 119 6.45 2.00 -14.03
N LYS A 120 6.17 0.77 -14.47
CA LYS A 120 5.51 0.50 -15.76
C LYS A 120 4.09 1.05 -15.80
N ASN A 121 3.32 0.84 -14.73
CA ASN A 121 1.94 1.32 -14.64
C ASN A 121 1.85 2.85 -14.56
N LEU A 122 2.89 3.50 -14.05
CA LEU A 122 2.97 4.95 -13.87
C LEU A 122 3.72 5.66 -15.00
N ASP A 123 4.19 4.95 -16.02
CA ASP A 123 5.06 5.51 -17.08
C ASP A 123 4.47 6.74 -17.79
N ASN A 124 3.16 6.84 -17.89
CA ASN A 124 2.44 7.96 -18.49
C ASN A 124 1.79 8.92 -17.49
N VAL A 125 2.10 8.77 -16.17
CA VAL A 125 1.58 9.65 -15.11
C VAL A 125 2.64 10.67 -14.74
N LEU A 126 2.27 11.95 -14.77
CA LEU A 126 3.15 13.04 -14.35
C LEU A 126 3.25 13.10 -12.81
N GLN A 127 4.34 13.68 -12.31
CA GLN A 127 4.55 13.94 -10.89
C GLN A 127 4.43 12.68 -10.00
N THR A 128 5.22 11.65 -10.32
CA THR A 128 5.30 10.42 -9.52
C THR A 128 6.71 10.21 -8.97
N CYS A 129 6.78 9.68 -7.75
CA CYS A 129 8.01 9.27 -7.08
C CYS A 129 7.84 7.82 -6.57
N VAL A 130 8.70 6.90 -7.01
CA VAL A 130 8.64 5.48 -6.64
C VAL A 130 9.87 5.15 -5.81
N LEU A 131 9.65 4.78 -4.54
CA LEU A 131 10.67 4.64 -3.52
C LEU A 131 10.66 3.24 -2.91
N GLN A 132 11.83 2.69 -2.67
CA GLN A 132 11.96 1.42 -1.95
C GLN A 132 12.10 1.68 -0.45
N ALA A 133 11.16 1.16 0.36
CA ALA A 133 11.27 1.17 1.80
C ALA A 133 10.44 0.06 2.45
N ASP A 134 10.92 -0.43 3.59
CA ASP A 134 10.28 -1.48 4.38
C ASP A 134 9.64 -0.87 5.64
N PHE A 135 8.32 -0.75 5.64
CA PHE A 135 7.57 -0.22 6.78
C PHE A 135 7.40 -1.22 7.95
N SER A 136 8.03 -2.39 7.87
CA SER A 136 8.18 -3.26 9.04
C SER A 136 9.03 -2.63 10.14
N THR A 137 9.76 -1.57 9.82
CA THR A 137 10.59 -0.80 10.74
C THR A 137 10.36 0.71 10.56
N PRO A 138 10.58 1.57 11.58
CA PRO A 138 10.31 3.00 11.49
C PRO A 138 11.20 3.77 10.49
N GLN A 139 12.32 3.20 10.04
CA GLN A 139 13.25 3.84 9.10
C GLN A 139 12.64 4.16 7.73
N TRP A 140 11.49 3.58 7.39
CA TRP A 140 10.77 3.93 6.16
C TRP A 140 10.39 5.42 6.09
N ILE A 141 10.20 6.05 7.25
CA ILE A 141 9.86 7.48 7.38
C ILE A 141 10.96 8.35 6.75
N ASP A 142 12.24 8.01 6.98
CA ASP A 142 13.38 8.77 6.47
C ASP A 142 13.35 8.89 4.94
N VAL A 143 12.83 7.84 4.26
CA VAL A 143 12.73 7.78 2.80
C VAL A 143 11.66 8.75 2.27
N VAL A 144 10.57 8.97 3.00
CA VAL A 144 9.44 9.81 2.57
C VAL A 144 9.47 11.23 3.17
N THR A 145 10.38 11.51 4.10
CA THR A 145 10.44 12.79 4.85
C THR A 145 10.49 14.02 3.94
N SER A 146 11.21 13.96 2.81
CA SER A 146 11.30 15.09 1.88
C SER A 146 9.99 15.38 1.13
N HIS A 147 9.02 14.48 1.19
CA HIS A 147 7.74 14.57 0.47
C HIS A 147 6.55 14.92 1.37
N GLN A 148 6.74 14.94 2.71
CA GLN A 148 5.68 15.29 3.66
C GLN A 148 5.39 16.80 3.71
N PRO A 149 4.26 17.25 4.30
CA PRO A 149 3.14 16.42 4.75
C PRO A 149 2.29 15.91 3.58
N PHE A 150 1.57 14.80 3.83
CA PHE A 150 0.67 14.21 2.84
C PHE A 150 -0.79 14.59 3.12
N ASP A 151 -1.54 14.90 2.08
CA ASP A 151 -2.97 15.18 2.20
C ASP A 151 -3.79 13.89 2.20
N VAL A 152 -3.28 12.85 1.53
CA VAL A 152 -3.88 11.53 1.47
C VAL A 152 -2.80 10.47 1.60
N VAL A 153 -3.01 9.52 2.50
CA VAL A 153 -2.26 8.27 2.58
C VAL A 153 -3.23 7.13 2.33
N VAL A 154 -2.94 6.30 1.34
CA VAL A 154 -3.66 5.06 1.07
C VAL A 154 -2.75 3.87 1.23
N SER A 155 -3.31 2.73 1.66
CA SER A 155 -2.65 1.43 1.63
C SER A 155 -3.64 0.38 1.17
N GLY A 156 -3.17 -0.65 0.47
CA GLY A 156 -4.03 -1.72 0.00
C GLY A 156 -3.40 -3.10 0.10
N LEU A 157 -4.00 -3.96 0.94
CA LEU A 157 -3.60 -5.37 1.12
C LEU A 157 -2.10 -5.53 1.45
N ALA A 158 -1.57 -4.64 2.29
CA ALA A 158 -0.16 -4.61 2.65
C ALA A 158 0.10 -4.62 4.16
N ILE A 159 -0.66 -3.87 4.94
CA ILE A 159 -0.40 -3.68 6.38
C ILE A 159 -0.72 -4.94 7.20
N HIS A 160 -1.59 -5.83 6.71
CA HIS A 160 -1.96 -7.07 7.40
C HIS A 160 -0.80 -8.07 7.55
N HIS A 161 0.32 -7.85 6.90
CA HIS A 161 1.53 -8.64 7.10
C HIS A 161 2.33 -8.23 8.35
N GLN A 162 1.96 -7.14 9.02
CA GLN A 162 2.65 -6.66 10.22
C GLN A 162 2.02 -7.24 11.49
N PRO A 163 2.82 -7.47 12.57
CA PRO A 163 2.27 -7.70 13.90
C PRO A 163 1.39 -6.55 14.37
N ASP A 164 0.42 -6.81 15.26
CA ASP A 164 -0.55 -5.81 15.69
C ASP A 164 0.09 -4.60 16.39
N GLU A 165 1.17 -4.83 17.14
CA GLU A 165 1.95 -3.74 17.73
C GLU A 165 2.55 -2.86 16.65
N ARG A 166 3.13 -3.45 15.62
CA ARG A 166 3.72 -2.69 14.50
C ARG A 166 2.65 -1.95 13.68
N LYS A 167 1.46 -2.53 13.51
CA LYS A 167 0.33 -1.82 12.88
C LYS A 167 -0.03 -0.55 13.63
N LYS A 168 -0.10 -0.61 14.98
CA LYS A 168 -0.41 0.56 15.83
C LYS A 168 0.66 1.64 15.71
N GLU A 169 1.94 1.26 15.74
CA GLU A 169 3.06 2.18 15.53
C GLU A 169 2.99 2.81 14.14
N LEU A 170 2.77 2.00 13.10
CA LEU A 170 2.65 2.48 11.72
C LEU A 170 1.48 3.47 11.55
N TYR A 171 0.34 3.22 12.20
CA TYR A 171 -0.79 4.15 12.19
C TYR A 171 -0.45 5.48 12.89
N ALA A 172 0.36 5.46 13.95
CA ALA A 172 0.86 6.69 14.58
C ALA A 172 1.82 7.44 13.66
N GLU A 173 2.77 6.74 13.04
CA GLU A 173 3.71 7.29 12.06
C GLU A 173 2.97 7.94 10.87
N ILE A 174 1.94 7.27 10.34
CA ILE A 174 1.10 7.82 9.26
C ILE A 174 0.38 9.09 9.73
N LEU A 175 -0.16 9.11 10.96
CA LEU A 175 -0.82 10.31 11.51
C LEU A 175 0.13 11.50 11.55
N ASP A 176 1.39 11.28 11.95
CA ASP A 176 2.39 12.35 12.00
C ASP A 176 2.72 12.90 10.61
N LEU A 177 2.78 12.04 9.60
CA LEU A 177 3.06 12.41 8.22
C LEU A 177 1.90 13.12 7.50
N LEU A 178 0.66 13.02 8.02
CA LEU A 178 -0.50 13.69 7.44
C LEU A 178 -0.48 15.20 7.69
N SER A 179 -0.90 15.98 6.69
CA SER A 179 -1.27 17.38 6.87
C SER A 179 -2.49 17.53 7.78
N PRO A 180 -2.70 18.70 8.44
CA PRO A 180 -3.93 18.97 9.16
C PRO A 180 -5.16 18.76 8.24
N GLY A 181 -6.11 17.93 8.69
CA GLY A 181 -7.26 17.50 7.88
C GLY A 181 -6.96 16.40 6.86
N GLY A 182 -5.70 15.97 6.75
CA GLY A 182 -5.29 14.88 5.86
C GLY A 182 -5.93 13.54 6.21
N ILE A 183 -5.99 12.65 5.23
CA ILE A 183 -6.80 11.41 5.24
C ILE A 183 -5.88 10.20 5.20
N PHE A 184 -6.16 9.20 6.04
CA PHE A 184 -5.65 7.84 5.91
C PHE A 184 -6.76 6.87 5.55
N LEU A 185 -6.57 6.07 4.50
CA LEU A 185 -7.47 4.99 4.09
C LEU A 185 -6.69 3.69 3.91
N ASN A 186 -7.16 2.63 4.57
CA ASN A 186 -6.60 1.29 4.48
C ASN A 186 -7.62 0.31 3.90
N LEU A 187 -7.36 -0.20 2.71
CA LEU A 187 -8.10 -1.29 2.09
C LEU A 187 -7.42 -2.61 2.46
N GLU A 188 -8.06 -3.45 3.29
CA GLU A 188 -7.33 -4.47 4.00
C GLU A 188 -8.03 -5.83 4.05
N HIS A 189 -7.23 -6.88 4.16
CA HIS A 189 -7.68 -8.20 4.60
C HIS A 189 -7.71 -8.20 6.14
N VAL A 190 -8.91 -8.32 6.71
CA VAL A 190 -9.16 -8.27 8.15
C VAL A 190 -9.61 -9.61 8.70
N ALA A 191 -9.47 -9.80 10.01
CA ALA A 191 -9.89 -11.03 10.65
C ALA A 191 -11.40 -11.10 10.84
N SER A 192 -11.96 -12.29 10.67
CA SER A 192 -13.27 -12.66 11.23
C SER A 192 -13.15 -13.02 12.71
N PHE A 193 -14.20 -12.73 13.49
CA PHE A 193 -14.25 -13.12 14.91
C PHE A 193 -14.47 -14.62 15.15
N SER A 194 -14.95 -15.37 14.13
CA SER A 194 -15.18 -16.79 14.26
C SER A 194 -14.69 -17.58 13.05
N THR A 195 -14.31 -18.83 13.30
CA THR A 195 -13.89 -19.76 12.24
C THR A 195 -15.03 -20.06 11.27
N ALA A 196 -16.28 -20.01 11.71
CA ALA A 196 -17.45 -20.23 10.86
C ALA A 196 -17.59 -19.09 9.83
N VAL A 197 -17.46 -17.84 10.26
CA VAL A 197 -17.51 -16.67 9.35
C VAL A 197 -16.29 -16.66 8.43
N LYS A 198 -15.10 -17.01 8.95
CA LYS A 198 -13.91 -17.17 8.11
C LYS A 198 -14.14 -18.21 6.99
N LYS A 199 -14.73 -19.35 7.30
CA LYS A 199 -15.04 -20.37 6.30
C LYS A 199 -16.01 -19.84 5.23
N LEU A 200 -17.02 -19.06 5.62
CA LEU A 200 -17.93 -18.42 4.65
C LEU A 200 -17.18 -17.45 3.73
N PHE A 201 -16.22 -16.70 4.26
CA PHE A 201 -15.36 -15.85 3.43
C PHE A 201 -14.49 -16.65 2.47
N ASP A 202 -13.82 -17.71 2.95
CA ASP A 202 -12.98 -18.56 2.11
C ASP A 202 -13.82 -19.14 0.93
N GLU A 203 -15.01 -19.66 1.18
CA GLU A 203 -15.91 -20.19 0.14
C GLU A 203 -16.35 -19.09 -0.84
N PHE A 204 -16.79 -17.95 -0.33
CA PHE A 204 -17.16 -16.79 -1.15
C PHE A 204 -16.00 -16.32 -2.04
N PHE A 205 -14.79 -16.29 -1.50
CA PHE A 205 -13.62 -15.86 -2.26
C PHE A 205 -13.22 -16.87 -3.33
N ILE A 206 -13.30 -18.17 -3.02
CA ILE A 206 -13.04 -19.26 -3.97
C ILE A 206 -14.05 -19.23 -5.11
N ASP A 207 -15.35 -19.02 -4.82
CA ASP A 207 -16.38 -18.90 -5.85
C ASP A 207 -16.09 -17.72 -6.78
N HIS A 208 -15.68 -16.59 -6.22
CA HIS A 208 -15.34 -15.40 -7.00
C HIS A 208 -14.09 -15.61 -7.85
N LEU A 209 -13.05 -16.28 -7.32
CA LEU A 209 -11.87 -16.69 -8.09
C LEU A 209 -12.23 -17.62 -9.24
N HIS A 210 -13.11 -18.60 -8.99
CA HIS A 210 -13.56 -19.54 -10.02
C HIS A 210 -14.31 -18.80 -11.14
N ASP A 211 -15.24 -17.92 -10.83
CA ASP A 211 -15.96 -17.12 -11.82
C ASP A 211 -15.02 -16.18 -12.61
N PHE A 212 -13.98 -15.69 -11.98
CA PHE A 212 -12.97 -14.86 -12.64
C PHE A 212 -12.12 -15.68 -13.63
N HIS A 213 -11.58 -16.82 -13.18
CA HIS A 213 -10.73 -17.69 -14.00
C HIS A 213 -11.50 -18.39 -15.14
N ALA A 214 -12.76 -18.74 -14.92
CA ALA A 214 -13.61 -19.37 -15.94
C ALA A 214 -13.78 -18.50 -17.21
N ARG A 215 -13.51 -17.21 -17.13
CA ARG A 215 -13.53 -16.30 -18.30
C ARG A 215 -12.34 -16.51 -19.24
N SER A 216 -11.20 -16.95 -18.73
CA SER A 216 -9.96 -17.18 -19.47
C SER A 216 -9.64 -18.66 -19.66
N ASP A 217 -9.98 -19.50 -18.68
CA ASP A 217 -9.82 -20.95 -18.71
C ASP A 217 -11.08 -21.66 -18.14
N PRO A 218 -12.08 -21.96 -18.98
CA PRO A 218 -13.29 -22.65 -18.56
C PRO A 218 -13.06 -24.09 -18.08
N ALA A 219 -11.88 -24.67 -18.30
CA ALA A 219 -11.57 -26.04 -17.94
C ALA A 219 -11.08 -26.17 -16.48
N GLU A 220 -10.63 -25.07 -15.87
CA GLU A 220 -10.15 -25.07 -14.49
C GLU A 220 -11.31 -25.29 -13.51
N SER A 221 -11.24 -26.35 -12.73
CA SER A 221 -12.29 -26.68 -11.79
C SER A 221 -12.23 -25.82 -10.51
N ARG A 222 -13.40 -25.61 -9.88
CA ARG A 222 -13.49 -24.94 -8.57
C ARG A 222 -12.60 -25.60 -7.52
N GLN A 223 -12.45 -26.95 -7.57
CA GLN A 223 -11.60 -27.67 -6.60
C GLN A 223 -10.12 -27.33 -6.77
N GLU A 224 -9.62 -27.27 -7.99
CA GLU A 224 -8.22 -26.86 -8.27
C GLU A 224 -7.94 -25.45 -7.78
N ILE A 225 -8.89 -24.53 -7.97
CA ILE A 225 -8.80 -23.16 -7.46
C ILE A 225 -8.81 -23.15 -5.92
N ALA A 226 -9.68 -23.94 -5.29
CA ALA A 226 -9.74 -24.05 -3.82
C ALA A 226 -8.42 -24.58 -3.27
N ASP A 227 -7.87 -25.64 -3.86
CA ASP A 227 -6.59 -26.22 -3.44
C ASP A 227 -5.46 -25.18 -3.56
N ARG A 228 -5.37 -24.47 -4.67
CA ARG A 228 -4.41 -23.38 -4.88
C ARG A 228 -4.62 -22.24 -3.86
N TYR A 229 -5.85 -21.83 -3.60
CA TYR A 229 -6.18 -20.82 -2.60
C TYR A 229 -5.73 -21.21 -1.19
N TYR A 230 -5.95 -22.46 -0.76
CA TYR A 230 -5.55 -22.92 0.57
C TYR A 230 -4.05 -23.16 0.68
N LEU A 231 -3.39 -23.57 -0.39
CA LEU A 231 -1.95 -23.88 -0.42
C LEU A 231 -1.05 -22.67 -0.69
N ARG A 232 -1.63 -21.50 -0.90
CA ARG A 232 -0.86 -20.27 -1.14
C ARG A 232 0.20 -20.06 -0.05
N PRO A 233 1.48 -19.88 -0.44
CA PRO A 233 2.58 -19.77 0.51
C PRO A 233 2.54 -18.49 1.34
N ASP A 234 1.94 -17.40 0.82
CA ASP A 234 1.79 -16.11 1.47
C ASP A 234 0.72 -16.09 2.59
N LYS A 235 -0.22 -17.04 2.61
CA LYS A 235 -1.23 -17.13 3.69
C LYS A 235 -0.63 -17.20 5.09
N LYS A 236 0.56 -17.76 5.23
CA LYS A 236 1.26 -17.88 6.52
C LYS A 236 1.88 -16.56 6.99
N GLU A 237 2.02 -15.60 6.09
CA GLU A 237 2.53 -14.26 6.39
C GLU A 237 1.40 -13.30 6.82
N ASN A 238 0.14 -13.71 6.72
CA ASN A 238 -0.99 -12.89 7.12
C ASN A 238 -1.15 -12.89 8.65
N ILE A 239 -1.10 -11.72 9.24
CA ILE A 239 -1.36 -11.46 10.66
C ILE A 239 -2.58 -10.55 10.71
N LEU A 240 -3.76 -11.18 10.61
CA LEU A 240 -5.02 -10.45 10.48
C LEU A 240 -5.51 -9.92 11.84
N ALA A 241 -6.08 -8.71 11.84
CA ALA A 241 -6.78 -8.14 12.98
C ALA A 241 -8.21 -7.75 12.57
N PRO A 242 -9.21 -7.84 13.48
CA PRO A 242 -10.57 -7.40 13.20
C PRO A 242 -10.61 -5.89 12.87
N VAL A 243 -11.46 -5.50 11.92
CA VAL A 243 -11.56 -4.08 11.51
C VAL A 243 -12.02 -3.18 12.65
N GLU A 244 -12.88 -3.66 13.52
CA GLU A 244 -13.38 -2.93 14.69
C GLU A 244 -12.24 -2.58 15.65
N GLU A 245 -11.28 -3.51 15.84
CA GLU A 245 -10.08 -3.29 16.64
C GLU A 245 -9.17 -2.25 15.98
N GLN A 246 -8.94 -2.36 14.67
CA GLN A 246 -8.11 -1.42 13.94
C GLN A 246 -8.71 0.00 13.94
N CYS A 247 -10.03 0.13 13.76
CA CYS A 247 -10.73 1.40 13.92
C CYS A 247 -10.60 1.96 15.36
N ARG A 248 -10.63 1.09 16.38
CA ARG A 248 -10.41 1.51 17.77
C ARG A 248 -8.97 2.02 17.96
N TRP A 249 -7.96 1.36 17.42
CA TRP A 249 -6.58 1.84 17.46
C TRP A 249 -6.43 3.22 16.84
N LEU A 250 -7.01 3.45 15.65
CA LEU A 250 -6.99 4.77 15.00
C LEU A 250 -7.62 5.85 15.89
N ARG A 251 -8.79 5.58 16.49
CA ARG A 251 -9.45 6.53 17.42
C ARG A 251 -8.57 6.85 18.63
N ASN A 252 -7.94 5.83 19.20
CA ASN A 252 -7.05 6.00 20.37
C ASN A 252 -5.79 6.82 20.04
N LEU A 253 -5.30 6.76 18.79
CA LEU A 253 -4.19 7.58 18.32
C LEU A 253 -4.59 9.03 18.03
N GLY A 254 -5.88 9.35 18.00
CA GLY A 254 -6.39 10.72 17.80
C GLY A 254 -6.91 11.01 16.39
N TYR A 255 -7.01 10.00 15.52
CA TYR A 255 -7.74 10.18 14.27
C TYR A 255 -9.18 10.56 14.51
N ARG A 256 -9.74 11.42 13.67
CA ARG A 256 -11.13 11.87 13.64
C ARG A 256 -11.88 11.18 12.51
N ASP A 257 -13.21 11.13 12.63
CA ASP A 257 -14.11 10.60 11.61
C ASP A 257 -13.74 9.15 11.21
N VAL A 258 -13.27 8.36 12.18
CA VAL A 258 -12.83 6.97 11.95
C VAL A 258 -14.04 6.09 11.73
N ASP A 259 -14.08 5.41 10.57
CA ASP A 259 -15.13 4.46 10.24
C ASP A 259 -14.63 3.35 9.30
N CYS A 260 -15.44 2.30 9.18
CA CYS A 260 -15.34 1.27 8.15
C CYS A 260 -16.31 1.64 7.01
N PHE A 261 -15.79 2.17 5.91
CA PHE A 261 -16.55 2.70 4.78
C PHE A 261 -17.09 1.62 3.83
N PHE A 262 -16.48 0.43 3.88
CA PHE A 262 -16.84 -0.71 3.06
C PHE A 262 -16.40 -1.99 3.78
N LYS A 263 -17.25 -3.01 3.77
CA LYS A 263 -16.89 -4.34 4.26
C LYS A 263 -17.66 -5.43 3.53
N ILE A 264 -16.93 -6.43 3.01
CA ILE A 264 -17.48 -7.71 2.56
C ILE A 264 -16.67 -8.81 3.26
N PHE A 265 -17.25 -9.45 4.26
CA PHE A 265 -16.58 -10.44 5.11
C PHE A 265 -15.23 -9.96 5.65
N GLU A 266 -14.11 -10.54 5.15
CA GLU A 266 -12.75 -10.21 5.56
C GLU A 266 -12.08 -9.15 4.68
N LEU A 267 -12.78 -8.55 3.71
CA LEU A 267 -12.30 -7.40 2.95
C LEU A 267 -12.93 -6.13 3.51
N ALA A 268 -12.13 -5.19 3.96
CA ALA A 268 -12.60 -3.95 4.55
C ALA A 268 -11.81 -2.73 4.06
N LEU A 269 -12.51 -1.61 3.87
CA LEU A 269 -11.92 -0.28 3.70
C LEU A 269 -12.28 0.55 4.93
N PHE A 270 -11.28 0.99 5.66
CA PHE A 270 -11.44 1.81 6.86
C PHE A 270 -10.38 2.89 6.92
N GLY A 271 -10.55 3.85 7.82
CA GLY A 271 -9.60 4.93 7.97
C GLY A 271 -10.15 6.08 8.78
N GLY A 272 -9.50 7.24 8.67
CA GLY A 272 -9.88 8.45 9.39
C GLY A 272 -9.06 9.65 8.93
N ARG A 273 -9.23 10.77 9.64
CA ARG A 273 -8.56 12.04 9.32
C ARG A 273 -7.70 12.52 10.49
N LYS A 274 -6.60 13.22 10.18
CA LYS A 274 -5.91 14.07 11.15
C LYS A 274 -6.80 15.26 11.49
N ALA A 275 -6.84 15.67 12.75
CA ALA A 275 -7.56 16.87 13.15
C ALA A 275 -7.08 18.08 12.32
N SER A 276 -8.01 18.92 11.84
CA SER A 276 -7.67 20.22 11.29
C SER A 276 -7.16 21.12 12.42
N GLU A 277 -6.20 21.99 12.14
CA GLU A 277 -5.86 23.04 13.08
C GLU A 277 -7.13 23.88 13.34
N LYS A 278 -7.41 24.19 14.61
CA LYS A 278 -8.48 25.12 14.94
C LYS A 278 -8.05 26.51 14.41
N ILE A 279 -8.76 26.99 13.40
CA ILE A 279 -8.69 28.39 13.00
C ILE A 279 -9.23 29.26 14.14
#